data_b1170bd0f0c1f8680c084fd157d02588
#
_entry.id   b1170bd0f0c1f8680c084fd157d02588
#
_cell.length_a   1.000
_cell.length_b   1.000
_cell.length_c   1.000
_cell.angle_alpha   90.00
_cell.angle_beta   90.00
_cell.angle_gamma   90.00
#
_symmetry.space_group_name_H-M   'P 1'
#
loop_
_entity.id
_entity.type
_entity.pdbx_description
1 polymer ?
#
loop_
_entity_poly.entity_id
_entity_poly.type
_entity_poly.pdbx_seq_one_letter_code
_entity_poly.pdbx_strand_id
1 'polypeptide(L)'
;MKPMSWKLSPLIGLVALLLILGVFAWVTDAPSYFGHEPSTCNNCHVMDSQYEGWFHAPHVHINPCTDCHLPHQSVASYYIFKGYSGMRDVYSFIFKTYPAAIHATQQTDEIVQANCIRCHTDTVENILAGPQPFNRYCWDCHRSVAHGDRGLSLYPYQDSEVYGR
;
A
#
# COMPACT_ATOMS: atom_id res chain seq x y z
N MET A 1 -20.21 37.86 38.45
CA MET A 1 -19.58 36.95 37.46
C MET A 1 -20.05 37.38 36.06
N LYS A 2 -19.15 37.93 35.23
CA LYS A 2 -19.50 38.27 33.82
C LYS A 2 -19.74 37.01 33.05
N PRO A 3 -20.86 36.87 32.29
CA PRO A 3 -21.07 35.71 31.46
C PRO A 3 -19.95 35.69 30.40
N MET A 4 -19.23 34.58 30.37
CA MET A 4 -18.21 34.30 29.34
C MET A 4 -18.87 34.49 27.97
N SER A 5 -18.37 35.39 27.16
CA SER A 5 -19.05 35.87 25.97
C SER A 5 -19.30 34.69 25.04
N TRP A 6 -20.56 34.45 24.68
CA TRP A 6 -21.02 33.43 23.73
C TRP A 6 -20.24 33.36 22.40
N LYS A 7 -19.57 34.46 22.05
CA LYS A 7 -18.73 34.61 20.84
C LYS A 7 -17.38 33.85 20.93
N LEU A 8 -16.87 33.57 22.11
CA LEU A 8 -15.62 32.82 22.32
C LEU A 8 -15.81 31.31 22.34
N SER A 9 -17.05 30.84 22.60
CA SER A 9 -17.35 29.41 22.67
C SER A 9 -17.04 28.63 21.38
N PRO A 10 -17.43 29.09 20.17
CA PRO A 10 -17.12 28.34 18.95
C PRO A 10 -15.63 28.33 18.61
N LEU A 11 -14.90 29.41 18.93
CA LEU A 11 -13.45 29.46 18.69
C LEU A 11 -12.71 28.49 19.62
N ILE A 12 -13.07 28.45 20.90
CA ILE A 12 -12.51 27.49 21.86
C ILE A 12 -12.81 26.06 21.42
N GLY A 13 -14.06 25.79 20.97
CA GLY A 13 -14.43 24.48 20.45
C GLY A 13 -13.63 24.08 19.20
N LEU A 14 -13.41 25.00 18.29
CA LEU A 14 -12.59 24.76 17.09
C LEU A 14 -11.11 24.47 17.47
N VAL A 15 -10.54 25.27 18.37
CA VAL A 15 -9.15 25.05 18.83
C VAL A 15 -9.02 23.70 19.53
N ALA A 16 -9.97 23.35 20.40
CA ALA A 16 -9.98 22.05 21.06
C ALA A 16 -10.08 20.90 20.06
N LEU A 17 -10.95 21.00 19.04
CA LEU A 17 -11.07 20.03 17.98
C LEU A 17 -9.75 19.85 17.20
N LEU A 18 -9.12 20.95 16.79
CA LEU A 18 -7.85 20.91 16.07
C LEU A 18 -6.73 20.29 16.91
N LEU A 19 -6.69 20.57 18.21
CA LEU A 19 -5.74 19.93 19.11
C LEU A 19 -5.98 18.43 19.23
N ILE A 20 -7.23 17.99 19.36
CA ILE A 20 -7.58 16.57 19.42
C ILE A 20 -7.19 15.88 18.12
N LEU A 21 -7.50 16.47 16.96
CA LEU A 21 -7.13 15.91 15.66
C LEU A 21 -5.61 15.87 15.48
N GLY A 22 -4.89 16.90 15.95
CA GLY A 22 -3.43 16.93 15.90
C GLY A 22 -2.80 15.84 16.78
N VAL A 23 -3.28 15.66 18.01
CA VAL A 23 -2.83 14.58 18.88
C VAL A 23 -3.17 13.21 18.28
N PHE A 24 -4.37 13.05 17.74
CA PHE A 24 -4.76 11.82 17.06
C PHE A 24 -3.85 11.51 15.88
N ALA A 25 -3.59 12.49 15.00
CA ALA A 25 -2.69 12.32 13.87
C ALA A 25 -1.26 11.96 14.31
N TRP A 26 -0.79 12.55 15.41
CA TRP A 26 0.52 12.22 15.97
C TRP A 26 0.57 10.80 16.54
N VAL A 27 -0.40 10.42 17.34
CA VAL A 27 -0.44 9.08 17.98
C VAL A 27 -0.61 7.96 16.95
N THR A 28 -1.34 8.22 15.85
CA THR A 28 -1.53 7.23 14.76
C THR A 28 -0.41 7.27 13.73
N ASP A 29 0.62 8.10 13.95
CA ASP A 29 1.69 8.31 12.97
C ASP A 29 1.19 8.62 11.54
N ALA A 30 0.08 9.36 11.45
CA ALA A 30 -0.54 9.71 10.17
C ALA A 30 0.42 10.40 9.18
N PRO A 31 1.40 11.24 9.60
CA PRO A 31 2.39 11.83 8.69
C PRO A 31 3.25 10.80 7.95
N SER A 32 3.54 9.63 8.53
CA SER A 32 4.35 8.59 7.89
C SER A 32 3.74 8.11 6.57
N TYR A 33 2.40 8.15 6.46
CA TYR A 33 1.69 7.73 5.25
C TYR A 33 1.93 8.64 4.03
N PHE A 34 2.49 9.84 4.21
CA PHE A 34 2.94 10.67 3.09
C PHE A 34 4.33 10.26 2.57
N GLY A 35 5.09 9.51 3.38
CA GLY A 35 6.42 9.02 3.05
C GLY A 35 6.41 7.77 2.16
N HIS A 36 7.58 7.15 2.03
CA HIS A 36 7.83 5.96 1.22
C HIS A 36 8.25 4.74 2.06
N GLU A 37 8.32 4.91 3.38
CA GLU A 37 8.82 3.88 4.29
C GLU A 37 7.96 2.61 4.23
N PRO A 38 8.55 1.45 3.94
CA PRO A 38 7.80 0.18 3.87
C PRO A 38 7.14 -0.20 5.19
N SER A 39 7.77 0.14 6.33
CA SER A 39 7.24 -0.09 7.67
C SER A 39 5.87 0.54 7.90
N THR A 40 5.59 1.68 7.25
CA THR A 40 4.26 2.31 7.31
C THR A 40 3.15 1.40 6.75
N CYS A 41 3.44 0.65 5.68
CA CYS A 41 2.49 -0.31 5.12
C CYS A 41 2.24 -1.48 6.08
N ASN A 42 3.24 -1.82 6.89
CA ASN A 42 3.18 -2.89 7.89
C ASN A 42 2.53 -2.47 9.22
N ASN A 43 2.08 -1.23 9.38
CA ASN A 43 1.28 -0.82 10.55
C ASN A 43 -0.03 -1.62 10.68
N CYS A 44 -0.52 -2.18 9.58
CA CYS A 44 -1.64 -3.11 9.60
C CYS A 44 -1.09 -4.54 9.61
N HIS A 45 -1.28 -5.29 10.70
CA HIS A 45 -0.80 -6.66 10.87
C HIS A 45 -1.22 -7.63 9.76
N VAL A 46 -2.31 -7.34 9.06
CA VAL A 46 -2.76 -8.12 7.90
C VAL A 46 -1.77 -8.06 6.72
N MET A 47 -0.84 -7.11 6.76
CA MET A 47 0.22 -6.95 5.75
C MET A 47 1.55 -7.62 6.16
N ASP A 48 1.63 -8.21 7.35
CA ASP A 48 2.86 -8.82 7.87
C ASP A 48 3.48 -9.83 6.88
N SER A 49 2.66 -10.70 6.30
CA SER A 49 3.14 -11.70 5.34
C SER A 49 3.66 -11.08 4.04
N GLN A 50 3.07 -9.98 3.61
CA GLN A 50 3.48 -9.26 2.39
C GLN A 50 4.78 -8.48 2.64
N TYR A 51 4.89 -7.88 3.82
CA TYR A 51 6.09 -7.18 4.25
C TYR A 51 7.27 -8.13 4.40
N GLU A 52 7.08 -9.25 5.09
CA GLU A 52 8.10 -10.27 5.30
C GLU A 52 8.54 -10.89 3.96
N GLY A 53 7.59 -11.21 3.09
CA GLY A 53 7.90 -11.71 1.75
C GLY A 53 8.73 -10.71 0.93
N TRP A 54 8.39 -9.42 0.99
CA TRP A 54 9.18 -8.36 0.35
C TRP A 54 10.58 -8.22 0.98
N PHE A 55 10.68 -8.32 2.30
CA PHE A 55 11.95 -8.20 3.02
C PHE A 55 12.99 -9.25 2.59
N HIS A 56 12.54 -10.40 2.11
CA HIS A 56 13.38 -11.47 1.58
C HIS A 56 13.45 -11.50 0.05
N ALA A 57 12.79 -10.56 -0.62
CA ALA A 57 12.78 -10.51 -2.09
C ALA A 57 14.00 -9.76 -2.67
N PRO A 58 14.37 -10.00 -3.94
CA PRO A 58 15.53 -9.35 -4.57
C PRO A 58 15.47 -7.82 -4.59
N HIS A 59 14.29 -7.22 -4.53
CA HIS A 59 14.09 -5.76 -4.61
C HIS A 59 14.11 -5.02 -3.26
N VAL A 60 14.27 -5.72 -2.14
CA VAL A 60 14.17 -5.14 -0.78
C VAL A 60 15.09 -3.93 -0.55
N HIS A 61 16.30 -3.95 -1.08
CA HIS A 61 17.29 -2.90 -0.83
C HIS A 61 17.19 -1.71 -1.77
N ILE A 62 16.36 -1.78 -2.80
CA ILE A 62 16.32 -0.78 -3.88
C ILE A 62 14.94 -0.17 -4.10
N ASN A 63 13.86 -0.89 -3.76
CA ASN A 63 12.50 -0.45 -4.04
C ASN A 63 11.58 -0.63 -2.83
N PRO A 64 11.05 0.46 -2.25
CA PRO A 64 9.96 0.39 -1.28
C PRO A 64 8.66 -0.07 -1.95
N CYS A 65 7.67 -0.45 -1.15
CA CYS A 65 6.36 -0.91 -1.61
C CYS A 65 5.71 0.07 -2.63
N THR A 66 5.89 1.36 -2.38
CA THR A 66 5.33 2.45 -3.19
C THR A 66 5.87 2.49 -4.61
N ASP A 67 7.11 2.03 -4.85
CA ASP A 67 7.72 2.07 -6.18
C ASP A 67 7.07 1.09 -7.15
N CYS A 68 6.53 0.00 -6.61
CA CYS A 68 5.80 -1.00 -7.39
C CYS A 68 4.30 -0.71 -7.40
N HIS A 69 3.71 -0.33 -6.26
CA HIS A 69 2.25 -0.29 -6.08
C HIS A 69 1.59 1.06 -6.40
N LEU A 70 2.35 2.13 -6.62
CA LEU A 70 1.80 3.45 -6.95
C LEU A 70 2.16 3.89 -8.36
N PRO A 71 1.30 4.68 -9.03
CA PRO A 71 1.58 5.19 -10.38
C PRO A 71 2.65 6.29 -10.34
N HIS A 72 3.58 6.28 -11.29
CA HIS A 72 4.70 7.22 -11.38
C HIS A 72 4.64 8.15 -12.60
N GLN A 73 3.48 8.26 -13.27
CA GLN A 73 3.30 9.14 -14.41
C GLN A 73 3.35 10.64 -14.03
N SER A 74 2.88 10.98 -12.84
CA SER A 74 2.94 12.34 -12.29
C SER A 74 2.84 12.33 -10.76
N VAL A 75 3.31 13.40 -10.13
CA VAL A 75 3.17 13.61 -8.67
C VAL A 75 1.68 13.59 -8.26
N ALA A 76 0.82 14.20 -9.08
CA ALA A 76 -0.61 14.23 -8.81
C ALA A 76 -1.23 12.82 -8.83
N SER A 77 -0.95 12.04 -9.88
CA SER A 77 -1.47 10.65 -9.97
C SER A 77 -0.98 9.79 -8.81
N TYR A 78 0.28 9.96 -8.41
CA TYR A 78 0.87 9.27 -7.28
C TYR A 78 0.10 9.50 -5.98
N TYR A 79 -0.06 10.76 -5.56
CA TYR A 79 -0.71 11.07 -4.28
C TYR A 79 -2.23 10.86 -4.30
N ILE A 80 -2.89 11.11 -5.44
CA ILE A 80 -4.32 10.83 -5.59
C ILE A 80 -4.58 9.32 -5.44
N PHE A 81 -3.80 8.49 -6.13
CA PHE A 81 -3.96 7.04 -6.04
C PHE A 81 -3.57 6.52 -4.65
N LYS A 82 -2.50 7.05 -4.05
CA LYS A 82 -2.07 6.71 -2.69
C LYS A 82 -3.17 7.00 -1.67
N GLY A 83 -3.80 8.17 -1.76
CA GLY A 83 -4.92 8.54 -0.88
C GLY A 83 -6.14 7.65 -1.11
N TYR A 84 -6.51 7.42 -2.37
CA TYR A 84 -7.65 6.56 -2.73
C TYR A 84 -7.47 5.12 -2.25
N SER A 85 -6.33 4.48 -2.57
CA SER A 85 -6.07 3.10 -2.16
C SER A 85 -5.93 2.98 -0.65
N GLY A 86 -5.21 3.91 0.01
CA GLY A 86 -5.05 3.92 1.45
C GLY A 86 -6.37 4.05 2.20
N MET A 87 -7.27 4.94 1.76
CA MET A 87 -8.60 5.06 2.37
C MET A 87 -9.45 3.81 2.18
N ARG A 88 -9.39 3.19 0.99
CA ARG A 88 -10.07 1.92 0.73
C ARG A 88 -9.55 0.81 1.63
N ASP A 89 -8.24 0.72 1.80
CA ASP A 89 -7.59 -0.32 2.60
C ASP A 89 -7.90 -0.13 4.09
N VAL A 90 -7.89 1.11 4.61
CA VAL A 90 -8.34 1.46 5.98
C VAL A 90 -9.81 1.09 6.17
N TYR A 91 -10.68 1.41 5.22
CA TYR A 91 -12.09 1.01 5.26
C TYR A 91 -12.22 -0.52 5.35
N SER A 92 -11.53 -1.24 4.46
CA SER A 92 -11.58 -2.70 4.44
C SER A 92 -11.06 -3.31 5.74
N PHE A 93 -10.02 -2.73 6.33
CA PHE A 93 -9.47 -3.16 7.61
C PHE A 93 -10.44 -2.95 8.77
N ILE A 94 -11.04 -1.75 8.88
CA ILE A 94 -11.98 -1.41 9.95
C ILE A 94 -13.23 -2.30 9.89
N PHE A 95 -13.77 -2.50 8.69
CA PHE A 95 -15.02 -3.26 8.49
C PHE A 95 -14.78 -4.76 8.22
N LYS A 96 -13.51 -5.21 8.26
CA LYS A 96 -13.10 -6.62 8.02
C LYS A 96 -13.65 -7.17 6.71
N THR A 97 -13.63 -6.36 5.64
CA THR A 97 -14.12 -6.75 4.32
C THR A 97 -13.03 -7.28 3.39
N TYR A 98 -11.78 -7.33 3.86
CA TYR A 98 -10.67 -7.91 3.11
C TYR A 98 -10.78 -9.44 3.03
N PRO A 99 -10.36 -10.06 1.91
CA PRO A 99 -10.36 -11.52 1.78
C PRO A 99 -9.28 -12.15 2.67
N ALA A 100 -9.44 -13.44 3.01
CA ALA A 100 -8.47 -14.20 3.79
C ALA A 100 -7.08 -14.21 3.13
N ALA A 101 -7.02 -14.33 1.80
CA ALA A 101 -5.81 -14.12 1.02
C ALA A 101 -5.88 -12.72 0.37
N ILE A 102 -5.06 -11.79 0.86
CA ILE A 102 -4.98 -10.43 0.30
C ILE A 102 -4.22 -10.48 -1.03
N HIS A 103 -4.84 -9.91 -2.05
CA HIS A 103 -4.23 -9.74 -3.38
C HIS A 103 -4.53 -8.36 -3.95
N ALA A 104 -3.69 -7.92 -4.87
CA ALA A 104 -3.86 -6.66 -5.54
C ALA A 104 -5.16 -6.64 -6.36
N THR A 105 -5.70 -5.44 -6.56
CA THR A 105 -6.81 -5.26 -7.51
C THR A 105 -6.26 -5.19 -8.92
N GLN A 106 -7.11 -5.45 -9.92
CA GLN A 106 -6.73 -5.32 -11.33
C GLN A 106 -6.07 -3.97 -11.63
N GLN A 107 -6.58 -2.88 -11.09
CA GLN A 107 -5.99 -1.55 -11.27
C GLN A 107 -4.57 -1.49 -10.69
N THR A 108 -4.32 -2.11 -9.55
CA THR A 108 -2.99 -2.18 -8.95
C THR A 108 -2.07 -3.08 -9.77
N ASP A 109 -2.59 -4.19 -10.32
CA ASP A 109 -1.83 -5.08 -11.20
C ASP A 109 -1.33 -4.34 -12.45
N GLU A 110 -2.18 -3.54 -13.08
CA GLU A 110 -1.80 -2.71 -14.22
C GLU A 110 -0.71 -1.68 -13.86
N ILE A 111 -0.79 -1.06 -12.67
CA ILE A 111 0.22 -0.13 -12.16
C ILE A 111 1.54 -0.87 -11.91
N VAL A 112 1.51 -2.02 -11.27
CA VAL A 112 2.71 -2.82 -11.00
C VAL A 112 3.37 -3.26 -12.30
N GLN A 113 2.60 -3.71 -13.29
CA GLN A 113 3.11 -4.06 -14.61
C GLN A 113 3.80 -2.87 -15.28
N ALA A 114 3.16 -1.69 -15.25
CA ALA A 114 3.75 -0.48 -15.81
C ALA A 114 5.05 -0.08 -15.11
N ASN A 115 5.14 -0.27 -13.79
CA ASN A 115 6.35 0.02 -13.02
C ASN A 115 7.47 -0.99 -13.28
N CYS A 116 7.16 -2.28 -13.47
CA CYS A 116 8.14 -3.26 -13.92
C CYS A 116 8.78 -2.84 -15.24
N ILE A 117 7.94 -2.48 -16.22
CA ILE A 117 8.40 -2.02 -17.52
C ILE A 117 9.22 -0.72 -17.39
N ARG A 118 8.77 0.23 -16.60
CA ARG A 118 9.46 1.52 -16.35
C ARG A 118 10.91 1.33 -15.93
N CYS A 119 11.17 0.40 -15.02
CA CYS A 119 12.52 0.15 -14.51
C CYS A 119 13.33 -0.81 -15.41
N HIS A 120 12.66 -1.72 -16.10
CA HIS A 120 13.28 -2.79 -16.89
C HIS A 120 13.14 -2.60 -18.40
N THR A 121 12.85 -1.38 -18.89
CA THR A 121 12.56 -1.07 -20.30
C THR A 121 13.59 -1.72 -21.22
N ASP A 122 14.88 -1.47 -20.99
CA ASP A 122 15.96 -1.95 -21.87
C ASP A 122 16.06 -3.49 -21.91
N THR A 123 15.66 -4.14 -20.83
CA THR A 123 15.70 -5.59 -20.71
C THR A 123 14.53 -6.27 -21.42
N VAL A 124 13.34 -5.63 -21.37
CA VAL A 124 12.09 -6.24 -21.85
C VAL A 124 11.64 -5.73 -23.22
N GLU A 125 12.35 -4.76 -23.81
CA GLU A 125 11.99 -4.13 -25.09
C GLU A 125 11.71 -5.17 -26.19
N ASN A 126 12.58 -6.15 -26.35
CA ASN A 126 12.42 -7.20 -27.35
C ASN A 126 11.23 -8.12 -27.09
N ILE A 127 10.84 -8.28 -25.84
CA ILE A 127 9.67 -9.09 -25.46
C ILE A 127 8.40 -8.30 -25.79
N LEU A 128 8.38 -7.00 -25.49
CA LEU A 128 7.23 -6.13 -25.73
C LEU A 128 7.02 -5.83 -27.22
N ALA A 129 8.12 -5.73 -28.00
CA ALA A 129 8.09 -5.52 -29.44
C ALA A 129 7.91 -6.82 -30.25
N GLY A 130 7.77 -7.96 -29.61
CA GLY A 130 7.62 -9.26 -30.25
C GLY A 130 6.36 -9.37 -31.13
N PRO A 131 6.32 -10.37 -32.05
CA PRO A 131 5.23 -10.53 -33.00
C PRO A 131 3.89 -10.94 -32.36
N GLN A 132 3.93 -11.38 -31.09
CA GLN A 132 2.74 -11.73 -30.32
C GLN A 132 2.50 -10.69 -29.25
N PRO A 133 1.24 -10.24 -29.01
CA PRO A 133 0.95 -9.32 -27.93
C PRO A 133 1.34 -9.93 -26.58
N PHE A 134 2.09 -9.16 -25.80
CA PHE A 134 2.45 -9.56 -24.43
C PHE A 134 1.24 -9.33 -23.51
N ASN A 135 0.47 -10.39 -23.28
CA ASN A 135 -0.79 -10.38 -22.53
C ASN A 135 -0.68 -11.04 -21.14
N ARG A 136 0.53 -11.07 -20.59
CA ARG A 136 0.83 -11.66 -19.28
C ARG A 136 1.45 -10.61 -18.35
N TYR A 137 1.32 -10.83 -17.07
CA TYR A 137 2.03 -10.06 -16.08
C TYR A 137 3.44 -10.61 -15.88
N CYS A 138 4.39 -9.74 -15.56
CA CYS A 138 5.78 -10.15 -15.33
C CYS A 138 5.90 -11.20 -14.23
N TRP A 139 5.10 -11.06 -13.18
CA TRP A 139 5.07 -12.02 -12.05
C TRP A 139 4.38 -13.35 -12.34
N ASP A 140 3.76 -13.54 -13.50
CA ASP A 140 3.29 -14.88 -13.89
C ASP A 140 4.45 -15.84 -14.09
N CYS A 141 5.60 -15.31 -14.52
CA CYS A 141 6.85 -16.05 -14.65
C CYS A 141 7.83 -15.75 -13.49
N HIS A 142 7.96 -14.47 -13.08
CA HIS A 142 8.87 -14.03 -12.02
C HIS A 142 8.17 -14.02 -10.65
N ARG A 143 7.70 -15.17 -10.19
CA ARG A 143 6.77 -15.30 -9.06
C ARG A 143 7.30 -14.80 -7.73
N SER A 144 8.60 -14.94 -7.47
CA SER A 144 9.24 -14.57 -6.21
C SER A 144 9.85 -13.16 -6.20
N VAL A 145 9.69 -12.39 -7.28
CA VAL A 145 10.41 -11.13 -7.49
C VAL A 145 10.10 -10.05 -6.45
N ALA A 146 8.86 -10.01 -5.94
CA ALA A 146 8.41 -8.94 -5.06
C ALA A 146 8.08 -9.41 -3.63
N HIS A 147 7.39 -10.54 -3.49
CA HIS A 147 6.91 -11.03 -2.20
C HIS A 147 7.35 -12.48 -1.90
N GLY A 148 8.50 -12.88 -2.42
CA GLY A 148 9.02 -14.23 -2.23
C GLY A 148 8.18 -15.31 -2.93
N ASP A 149 8.43 -16.56 -2.60
CA ASP A 149 7.67 -17.68 -3.18
C ASP A 149 6.25 -17.69 -2.63
N ARG A 150 5.28 -17.57 -3.55
CA ARG A 150 3.86 -17.62 -3.21
C ARG A 150 3.51 -19.00 -2.68
N GLY A 151 2.92 -19.05 -1.49
CA GLY A 151 2.50 -20.29 -0.84
C GLY A 151 3.47 -20.78 0.23
N LEU A 152 4.62 -20.14 0.41
CA LEU A 152 5.41 -20.29 1.63
C LEU A 152 4.99 -19.19 2.59
N SER A 153 4.24 -19.53 3.62
CA SER A 153 4.05 -18.63 4.74
C SER A 153 5.33 -18.63 5.56
N LEU A 154 5.92 -17.47 5.69
CA LEU A 154 7.03 -17.23 6.60
C LEU A 154 6.52 -17.05 8.05
N TYR A 155 5.21 -17.02 8.24
CA TYR A 155 4.56 -16.83 9.52
C TYR A 155 3.98 -18.13 10.09
N PRO A 156 4.18 -18.39 11.38
CA PRO A 156 3.62 -19.57 12.04
C PRO A 156 2.10 -19.55 12.23
N TYR A 157 1.45 -18.47 11.83
CA TYR A 157 -0.02 -18.25 11.97
C TYR A 157 -0.78 -18.49 10.68
N GLN A 158 -0.39 -19.51 9.92
CA GLN A 158 -1.28 -19.97 8.87
C GLN A 158 -2.47 -20.67 9.52
N ASP A 159 -3.59 -20.01 9.51
CA ASP A 159 -4.85 -20.72 9.56
C ASP A 159 -4.88 -21.63 8.33
N SER A 160 -4.84 -22.93 8.57
CA SER A 160 -4.96 -23.99 7.54
C SER A 160 -6.23 -23.84 6.70
N GLU A 161 -7.17 -23.01 7.11
CA GLU A 161 -8.39 -22.62 6.39
C GLU A 161 -8.14 -21.68 5.20
N VAL A 162 -7.03 -20.93 5.19
CA VAL A 162 -6.72 -19.96 4.13
C VAL A 162 -6.24 -20.64 2.84
N TYR A 163 -5.60 -21.80 2.96
CA TYR A 163 -5.03 -22.53 1.82
C TYR A 163 -5.71 -23.87 1.53
N GLY A 164 -6.78 -24.18 2.24
CA GLY A 164 -7.51 -25.45 2.14
C GLY A 164 -8.66 -25.44 1.11
N ARG A 165 -8.52 -24.71 -0.02
CA ARG A 165 -9.46 -24.84 -1.16
C ARG A 165 -8.72 -24.89 -2.47
#